data_dbf976ffa38ff5552d06901a4572daeb
#
_entry.id   dbf976ffa38ff5552d06901a4572daeb
#
_cell.length_a   1.000
_cell.length_b   1.000
_cell.length_c   1.000
_cell.angle_alpha   90.00
_cell.angle_beta   90.00
_cell.angle_gamma   90.00
#
_symmetry.space_group_name_H-M   'P 1'
#
loop_
_entity.id
_entity.type
_entity.pdbx_description
1 polymer ?
#
loop_
_entity_poly.entity_id
_entity_poly.type
_entity_poly.pdbx_seq_one_letter_code
_entity_poly.pdbx_strand_id
1 'polypeptide(L)'
;SSRASSNRRFLAFEIVLRDKPAALLALSPKGTVPVLQLPDGGVLEESWDIMRWALESPDREGWWRRAQSDENLDLLQRNDGDFKRHLDRYKYPERYPEEGQSREAVRSHAVAALPALLEARLQRQRYLGGATPCATDLAIFPFVRQFAAVEPDWFADQPWPALQNWLADWLSSRLFEVCMTKQPPQAVSAFPAFQA
;
A
#
# COMPACT_ATOMS: atom_id res chain seq x y z
N SER A 1 -13.82 -16.83 4.39
CA SER A 1 -14.06 -15.42 4.76
C SER A 1 -13.06 -15.03 5.84
N SER A 2 -11.98 -14.40 5.42
CA SER A 2 -10.93 -13.91 6.31
C SER A 2 -11.42 -12.60 6.95
N ARG A 3 -11.66 -12.65 8.24
CA ARG A 3 -11.97 -11.48 9.06
C ARG A 3 -10.66 -10.81 9.45
N ALA A 4 -10.17 -9.86 8.66
CA ALA A 4 -9.18 -8.92 9.14
C ALA A 4 -9.87 -8.01 10.18
N SER A 5 -9.88 -8.42 11.43
CA SER A 5 -10.53 -7.68 12.50
C SER A 5 -9.51 -7.01 13.39
N SER A 6 -8.93 -5.89 12.95
CA SER A 6 -8.59 -4.90 13.94
C SER A 6 -9.91 -4.28 14.40
N ASN A 7 -10.30 -4.53 15.64
CA ASN A 7 -11.56 -3.99 16.21
C ASN A 7 -11.38 -2.51 16.62
N ARG A 8 -10.41 -1.81 16.02
CA ARG A 8 -10.13 -0.41 16.32
C ARG A 8 -11.01 0.49 15.46
N ARG A 9 -11.82 1.29 16.12
CA ARG A 9 -12.65 2.32 15.47
C ARG A 9 -11.82 3.58 15.32
N PHE A 10 -11.96 4.27 14.19
CA PHE A 10 -11.34 5.56 13.95
C PHE A 10 -12.27 6.46 13.13
N LEU A 11 -12.02 7.75 13.20
CA LEU A 11 -12.66 8.73 12.36
C LEU A 11 -11.74 9.03 11.17
N ALA A 12 -12.29 8.92 9.97
CA ALA A 12 -11.58 9.28 8.75
C ALA A 12 -11.93 10.72 8.35
N PHE A 13 -10.91 11.46 7.94
CA PHE A 13 -11.04 12.78 7.37
C PHE A 13 -10.41 12.78 5.98
N GLU A 14 -11.24 12.77 4.94
CA GLU A 14 -10.77 12.81 3.55
C GLU A 14 -10.29 14.21 3.20
N ILE A 15 -9.10 14.31 2.62
CA ILE A 15 -8.50 15.58 2.24
C ILE A 15 -8.25 15.70 0.73
N VAL A 16 -8.20 16.95 0.26
CA VAL A 16 -7.69 17.25 -1.07
C VAL A 16 -6.20 17.55 -0.97
N LEU A 17 -5.33 16.73 -1.56
CA LEU A 17 -3.86 16.80 -1.39
C LEU A 17 -3.26 18.16 -1.79
N ARG A 18 -3.88 18.87 -2.74
CA ARG A 18 -3.46 20.22 -3.17
C ARG A 18 -3.99 21.36 -2.27
N ASP A 19 -4.92 21.03 -1.37
CA ASP A 19 -5.55 21.98 -0.42
C ASP A 19 -5.57 21.34 0.96
N LYS A 20 -4.38 21.26 1.58
CA LYS A 20 -4.20 20.58 2.86
C LYS A 20 -4.74 21.43 4.00
N PRO A 21 -5.63 20.88 4.86
CA PRO A 21 -6.15 21.61 6.02
C PRO A 21 -5.05 22.03 6.99
N ALA A 22 -5.16 23.22 7.58
CA ALA A 22 -4.23 23.71 8.59
C ALA A 22 -4.09 22.76 9.78
N ALA A 23 -5.17 22.07 10.16
CA ALA A 23 -5.16 21.05 11.22
C ALA A 23 -4.23 19.87 10.89
N LEU A 24 -4.18 19.43 9.62
CA LEU A 24 -3.23 18.40 9.20
C LEU A 24 -1.78 18.88 9.32
N LEU A 25 -1.49 20.10 8.88
CA LEU A 25 -0.14 20.67 8.94
C LEU A 25 0.33 20.94 10.37
N ALA A 26 -0.61 21.20 11.29
CA ALA A 26 -0.32 21.34 12.71
C ALA A 26 0.02 19.98 13.36
N LEU A 27 -0.61 18.89 12.92
CA LEU A 27 -0.33 17.53 13.40
C LEU A 27 0.96 16.95 12.78
N SER A 28 1.16 17.21 11.49
CA SER A 28 2.28 16.69 10.71
C SER A 28 2.85 17.79 9.82
N PRO A 29 3.94 18.46 10.24
CA PRO A 29 4.58 19.51 9.46
C PRO A 29 5.10 19.04 8.09
N LYS A 30 5.38 17.73 7.92
CA LYS A 30 5.72 17.14 6.61
C LYS A 30 4.56 17.30 5.62
N GLY A 31 3.31 17.36 6.10
CA GLY A 31 2.12 17.44 5.28
C GLY A 31 1.91 16.24 4.35
N THR A 32 2.53 15.10 4.65
CA THR A 32 2.30 13.83 3.97
C THR A 32 1.08 13.13 4.54
N VAL A 33 0.50 12.21 3.79
CA VAL A 33 -0.61 11.35 4.23
C VAL A 33 -0.25 9.89 3.97
N PRO A 34 -0.76 8.96 4.80
CA PRO A 34 -1.73 9.14 5.89
C PRO A 34 -1.13 9.70 7.18
N VAL A 35 -1.96 10.33 8.01
CA VAL A 35 -1.63 10.74 9.38
C VAL A 35 -2.71 10.23 10.32
N LEU A 36 -2.32 9.58 11.41
CA LEU A 36 -3.24 9.10 12.43
C LEU A 36 -2.93 9.76 13.78
N GLN A 37 -3.91 10.48 14.34
CA GLN A 37 -3.83 10.97 15.71
C GLN A 37 -4.43 9.95 16.67
N LEU A 38 -3.67 9.60 17.71
CA LEU A 38 -4.07 8.67 18.76
C LEU A 38 -4.86 9.40 19.88
N PRO A 39 -5.67 8.67 20.69
CA PRO A 39 -6.44 9.28 21.79
C PRO A 39 -5.58 9.96 22.86
N ASP A 40 -4.34 9.54 23.03
CA ASP A 40 -3.38 10.12 23.98
C ASP A 40 -2.63 11.35 23.41
N GLY A 41 -2.97 11.77 22.19
CA GLY A 41 -2.35 12.88 21.48
C GLY A 41 -1.14 12.50 20.64
N GLY A 42 -0.68 11.25 20.69
CA GLY A 42 0.39 10.74 19.81
C GLY A 42 0.01 10.81 18.34
N VAL A 43 0.99 10.98 17.45
CA VAL A 43 0.78 11.07 16.00
C VAL A 43 1.63 10.02 15.29
N LEU A 44 0.99 9.27 14.39
CA LEU A 44 1.65 8.34 13.48
C LEU A 44 1.57 8.91 12.06
N GLU A 45 2.72 9.07 11.41
CA GLU A 45 2.84 9.72 10.10
C GLU A 45 3.22 8.75 8.97
N GLU A 46 3.65 7.53 9.31
CA GLU A 46 4.04 6.53 8.33
C GLU A 46 3.00 5.42 8.24
N SER A 47 2.66 5.01 7.03
CA SER A 47 1.64 3.97 6.80
C SER A 47 1.98 2.65 7.49
N TRP A 48 3.27 2.31 7.57
CA TRP A 48 3.72 1.08 8.26
C TRP A 48 3.50 1.15 9.77
N ASP A 49 3.73 2.31 10.39
CA ASP A 49 3.47 2.51 11.83
C ASP A 49 1.98 2.48 12.14
N ILE A 50 1.15 3.03 11.24
CA ILE A 50 -0.30 2.94 11.35
C ILE A 50 -0.76 1.48 11.22
N MET A 51 -0.20 0.70 10.29
CA MET A 51 -0.48 -0.74 10.16
C MET A 51 -0.06 -1.50 11.40
N ARG A 52 1.11 -1.20 11.98
CA ARG A 52 1.57 -1.79 13.23
C ARG A 52 0.55 -1.53 14.33
N TRP A 53 0.20 -0.28 14.55
CA TRP A 53 -0.80 0.10 15.54
C TRP A 53 -2.13 -0.63 15.34
N ALA A 54 -2.57 -0.80 14.09
CA ALA A 54 -3.83 -1.45 13.77
C ALA A 54 -3.81 -2.97 13.97
N LEU A 55 -2.70 -3.64 13.69
CA LEU A 55 -2.62 -5.10 13.53
C LEU A 55 -1.84 -5.82 14.65
N GLU A 56 -0.92 -5.12 15.34
CA GLU A 56 -0.01 -5.76 16.29
C GLU A 56 -0.73 -6.32 17.54
N SER A 57 -1.78 -5.65 18.00
CA SER A 57 -2.45 -6.05 19.24
C SER A 57 -3.97 -5.81 19.22
N PRO A 58 -4.77 -6.89 19.30
CA PRO A 58 -4.38 -8.30 19.22
C PRO A 58 -4.18 -8.76 17.76
N ASP A 59 -3.06 -9.39 17.47
CA ASP A 59 -2.78 -9.99 16.14
C ASP A 59 -3.40 -11.40 16.05
N ARG A 60 -4.73 -11.47 16.09
CA ARG A 60 -5.48 -12.74 16.15
C ARG A 60 -5.26 -13.61 14.93
N GLU A 61 -5.13 -13.02 13.75
CA GLU A 61 -4.92 -13.75 12.49
C GLU A 61 -3.44 -13.85 12.11
N GLY A 62 -2.53 -13.31 12.91
CA GLY A 62 -1.09 -13.34 12.69
C GLY A 62 -0.62 -12.48 11.49
N TRP A 63 -1.40 -11.49 11.08
CA TRP A 63 -1.05 -10.63 9.95
C TRP A 63 0.22 -9.83 10.22
N TRP A 64 0.33 -9.25 11.41
CA TRP A 64 1.51 -8.49 11.80
C TRP A 64 2.71 -9.41 11.99
N ARG A 65 2.55 -10.50 12.74
CA ARG A 65 3.64 -11.43 13.04
C ARG A 65 4.27 -12.03 11.78
N ARG A 66 3.45 -12.45 10.79
CA ARG A 66 3.98 -12.97 9.53
C ARG A 66 4.71 -11.94 8.70
N ALA A 67 4.36 -10.67 8.81
CA ALA A 67 5.03 -9.58 8.13
C ALA A 67 6.44 -9.28 8.69
N GLN A 68 6.78 -9.81 9.87
CA GLN A 68 8.06 -9.55 10.53
C GLN A 68 9.18 -10.52 10.11
N SER A 69 8.95 -11.41 9.13
CA SER A 69 10.03 -12.21 8.56
C SER A 69 11.04 -11.36 7.81
N ASP A 70 12.32 -11.73 7.83
CA ASP A 70 13.40 -11.03 7.15
C ASP A 70 13.08 -10.82 5.66
N GLU A 71 12.50 -11.84 5.01
CA GLU A 71 12.10 -11.76 3.60
C GLU A 71 11.00 -10.70 3.35
N ASN A 72 10.02 -10.58 4.25
CA ASN A 72 8.95 -9.58 4.13
C ASN A 72 9.46 -8.19 4.45
N LEU A 73 10.38 -8.05 5.40
CA LEU A 73 11.03 -6.77 5.71
C LEU A 73 11.92 -6.29 4.54
N ASP A 74 12.65 -7.21 3.87
CA ASP A 74 13.41 -6.86 2.65
C ASP A 74 12.48 -6.38 1.52
N LEU A 75 11.34 -7.04 1.29
CA LEU A 75 10.36 -6.61 0.31
C LEU A 75 9.80 -5.21 0.63
N LEU A 76 9.54 -4.90 1.89
CA LEU A 76 9.10 -3.58 2.33
C LEU A 76 10.18 -2.51 2.09
N GLN A 77 11.43 -2.81 2.43
CA GLN A 77 12.55 -1.90 2.18
C GLN A 77 12.72 -1.60 0.69
N ARG A 78 12.62 -2.61 -0.17
CA ARG A 78 12.67 -2.45 -1.63
C ARG A 78 11.49 -1.63 -2.15
N ASN A 79 10.28 -1.90 -1.64
CA ASN A 79 9.09 -1.13 -1.99
C ASN A 79 9.25 0.35 -1.64
N ASP A 80 9.69 0.66 -0.41
CA ASP A 80 9.77 2.02 0.10
C ASP A 80 10.98 2.79 -0.45
N GLY A 81 11.99 2.09 -0.93
CA GLY A 81 13.19 2.65 -1.54
C GLY A 81 13.08 2.73 -3.06
N ASP A 82 13.75 1.78 -3.73
CA ASP A 82 13.96 1.82 -5.18
C ASP A 82 12.66 1.72 -5.96
N PHE A 83 11.73 0.85 -5.55
CA PHE A 83 10.50 0.67 -6.31
C PHE A 83 9.64 1.93 -6.34
N LYS A 84 9.36 2.55 -5.19
CA LYS A 84 8.59 3.81 -5.13
C LYS A 84 9.25 4.92 -5.93
N ARG A 85 10.58 5.01 -5.87
CA ARG A 85 11.34 6.01 -6.63
C ARG A 85 11.16 5.83 -8.15
N HIS A 86 11.28 4.59 -8.65
CA HIS A 86 11.08 4.31 -10.07
C HIS A 86 9.60 4.39 -10.48
N LEU A 87 8.69 3.97 -9.61
CA LEU A 87 7.25 4.11 -9.84
C LEU A 87 6.82 5.57 -10.01
N ASP A 88 7.34 6.49 -9.20
CA ASP A 88 7.03 7.92 -9.32
C ASP A 88 7.50 8.48 -10.67
N ARG A 89 8.73 8.14 -11.11
CA ARG A 89 9.27 8.51 -12.42
C ARG A 89 8.49 7.90 -13.57
N TYR A 90 8.06 6.66 -13.42
CA TYR A 90 7.27 5.95 -14.42
C TYR A 90 5.87 6.57 -14.59
N LYS A 91 5.25 7.01 -13.49
CA LYS A 91 3.93 7.66 -13.50
C LYS A 91 3.96 9.09 -13.97
N TYR A 92 5.01 9.84 -13.63
CA TYR A 92 5.11 11.28 -13.80
C TYR A 92 6.44 11.69 -14.44
N PRO A 93 6.75 11.18 -15.65
CA PRO A 93 8.04 11.45 -16.29
C PRO A 93 8.29 12.95 -16.52
N GLU A 94 7.21 13.73 -16.64
CA GLU A 94 7.28 15.18 -16.81
C GLU A 94 7.86 15.94 -15.60
N ARG A 95 7.97 15.28 -14.44
CA ARG A 95 8.60 15.87 -13.24
C ARG A 95 10.12 15.70 -13.19
N TYR A 96 10.66 14.88 -14.09
CA TYR A 96 12.07 14.48 -14.11
C TYR A 96 12.72 14.66 -15.48
N PRO A 97 12.55 15.81 -16.16
CA PRO A 97 13.01 16.01 -17.53
C PRO A 97 14.54 15.95 -17.64
N GLU A 98 15.25 16.32 -16.57
CA GLU A 98 16.72 16.36 -16.51
C GLU A 98 17.36 14.96 -16.43
N GLU A 99 16.63 13.93 -16.04
CA GLU A 99 17.19 12.57 -15.94
C GLU A 99 17.36 11.90 -17.31
N GLY A 100 16.68 12.37 -18.35
CA GLY A 100 16.82 11.90 -19.73
C GLY A 100 16.56 10.40 -19.96
N GLN A 101 15.95 9.73 -18.97
CA GLN A 101 15.68 8.29 -19.06
C GLN A 101 14.44 8.03 -19.92
N SER A 102 14.51 7.00 -20.77
CA SER A 102 13.32 6.55 -21.47
C SER A 102 12.32 5.90 -20.49
N ARG A 103 11.05 5.98 -20.82
CA ARG A 103 9.98 5.32 -20.03
C ARG A 103 10.26 3.82 -19.85
N GLU A 104 10.76 3.17 -20.89
CA GLU A 104 11.11 1.75 -20.87
C GLU A 104 12.28 1.45 -19.91
N ALA A 105 13.30 2.30 -19.87
CA ALA A 105 14.41 2.15 -18.92
C ALA A 105 13.92 2.28 -17.48
N VAL A 106 13.12 3.29 -17.18
CA VAL A 106 12.54 3.49 -15.84
C VAL A 106 11.65 2.33 -15.45
N ARG A 107 10.81 1.83 -16.37
CA ARG A 107 9.97 0.64 -16.16
C ARG A 107 10.81 -0.59 -15.85
N SER A 108 11.89 -0.82 -16.61
CA SER A 108 12.79 -1.96 -16.39
C SER A 108 13.45 -1.92 -15.00
N HIS A 109 13.86 -0.73 -14.55
CA HIS A 109 14.40 -0.56 -13.21
C HIS A 109 13.33 -0.84 -12.13
N ALA A 110 12.10 -0.35 -12.34
CA ALA A 110 11.00 -0.64 -11.42
C ALA A 110 10.72 -2.15 -11.33
N VAL A 111 10.71 -2.85 -12.48
CA VAL A 111 10.53 -4.32 -12.53
C VAL A 111 11.57 -5.06 -11.73
N ALA A 112 12.85 -4.70 -11.92
CA ALA A 112 13.96 -5.33 -11.21
C ALA A 112 13.92 -5.04 -9.68
N ALA A 113 13.40 -3.89 -9.29
CA ALA A 113 13.35 -3.49 -7.89
C ALA A 113 12.36 -4.34 -7.08
N LEU A 114 11.18 -4.71 -7.63
CA LEU A 114 10.16 -5.40 -6.88
C LEU A 114 9.30 -6.41 -7.66
N PRO A 115 8.60 -6.09 -8.78
CA PRO A 115 7.67 -7.01 -9.45
C PRO A 115 8.24 -8.39 -9.77
N ALA A 116 9.48 -8.45 -10.27
CA ALA A 116 10.14 -9.74 -10.58
C ALA A 116 10.36 -10.60 -9.33
N LEU A 117 10.68 -9.97 -8.20
CA LEU A 117 10.84 -10.66 -6.92
C LEU A 117 9.50 -11.15 -6.36
N LEU A 118 8.45 -10.34 -6.51
CA LEU A 118 7.09 -10.70 -6.11
C LEU A 118 6.59 -11.90 -6.93
N GLU A 119 6.78 -11.90 -8.26
CA GLU A 119 6.40 -13.04 -9.09
C GLU A 119 7.08 -14.32 -8.59
N ALA A 120 8.41 -14.31 -8.41
CA ALA A 120 9.17 -15.46 -7.93
C ALA A 120 8.71 -15.94 -6.53
N ARG A 121 8.28 -15.02 -5.67
CA ARG A 121 7.75 -15.35 -4.34
C ARG A 121 6.35 -15.95 -4.42
N LEU A 122 5.47 -15.33 -5.19
CA LEU A 122 4.07 -15.72 -5.31
C LEU A 122 3.87 -17.02 -6.12
N GLN A 123 4.82 -17.42 -6.95
CA GLN A 123 4.83 -18.76 -7.55
C GLN A 123 4.92 -19.88 -6.52
N ARG A 124 5.51 -19.62 -5.35
CA ARG A 124 5.70 -20.62 -4.28
C ARG A 124 4.61 -20.59 -3.22
N GLN A 125 3.84 -19.49 -3.16
CA GLN A 125 2.82 -19.29 -2.14
C GLN A 125 1.79 -18.25 -2.59
N ARG A 126 0.57 -18.36 -2.06
CA ARG A 126 -0.55 -17.51 -2.52
C ARG A 126 -0.42 -16.04 -2.12
N TYR A 127 0.16 -15.77 -0.93
CA TYR A 127 0.32 -14.42 -0.37
C TYR A 127 1.73 -14.24 0.16
N LEU A 128 2.16 -13.02 0.42
CA LEU A 128 3.47 -12.75 1.03
C LEU A 128 3.56 -13.30 2.46
N GLY A 129 2.42 -13.48 3.13
CA GLY A 129 2.32 -14.19 4.41
C GLY A 129 2.28 -15.73 4.33
N GLY A 130 2.39 -16.31 3.13
CA GLY A 130 2.29 -17.76 2.90
C GLY A 130 0.92 -18.16 2.35
N ALA A 131 0.25 -19.12 3.00
CA ALA A 131 -1.10 -19.55 2.61
C ALA A 131 -2.18 -18.49 2.92
N THR A 132 -1.90 -17.56 3.82
CA THR A 132 -2.79 -16.48 4.25
C THR A 132 -2.08 -15.14 4.16
N PRO A 133 -2.82 -14.03 3.97
CA PRO A 133 -2.24 -12.69 3.89
C PRO A 133 -1.48 -12.25 5.13
N CYS A 134 -0.63 -11.24 4.97
CA CYS A 134 0.02 -10.53 6.07
C CYS A 134 0.03 -9.01 5.82
N ALA A 135 0.53 -8.23 6.77
CA ALA A 135 0.61 -6.77 6.62
C ALA A 135 1.48 -6.32 5.44
N THR A 136 2.49 -7.13 5.04
CA THR A 136 3.33 -6.84 3.86
C THR A 136 2.52 -6.85 2.57
N ASP A 137 1.54 -7.77 2.43
CA ASP A 137 0.63 -7.78 1.28
C ASP A 137 -0.12 -6.44 1.18
N LEU A 138 -0.67 -5.95 2.30
CA LEU A 138 -1.40 -4.69 2.35
C LEU A 138 -0.50 -3.48 2.06
N ALA A 139 0.74 -3.51 2.54
CA ALA A 139 1.68 -2.41 2.34
C ALA A 139 2.14 -2.28 0.89
N ILE A 140 2.33 -3.40 0.19
CA ILE A 140 2.88 -3.45 -1.18
C ILE A 140 1.78 -3.33 -2.24
N PHE A 141 0.60 -3.90 -2.01
CA PHE A 141 -0.50 -3.93 -2.96
C PHE A 141 -0.83 -2.57 -3.61
N PRO A 142 -0.94 -1.45 -2.87
CA PRO A 142 -1.28 -0.17 -3.46
C PRO A 142 -0.27 0.33 -4.51
N PHE A 143 0.99 -0.02 -4.35
CA PHE A 143 2.08 0.39 -5.25
C PHE A 143 2.15 -0.49 -6.49
N VAL A 144 1.97 -1.81 -6.35
CA VAL A 144 1.84 -2.74 -7.49
C VAL A 144 0.60 -2.39 -8.32
N ARG A 145 -0.52 -2.08 -7.70
CA ARG A 145 -1.73 -1.61 -8.39
C ARG A 145 -1.46 -0.35 -9.21
N GLN A 146 -0.75 0.61 -8.64
CA GLN A 146 -0.38 1.84 -9.35
C GLN A 146 0.57 1.55 -10.50
N PHE A 147 1.55 0.66 -10.32
CA PHE A 147 2.49 0.26 -11.35
C PHE A 147 1.77 -0.40 -12.55
N ALA A 148 0.89 -1.36 -12.28
CA ALA A 148 0.09 -2.04 -13.30
C ALA A 148 -0.83 -1.08 -14.07
N ALA A 149 -1.32 -0.03 -13.40
CA ALA A 149 -2.24 0.94 -14.00
C ALA A 149 -1.57 1.97 -14.93
N VAL A 150 -0.24 2.07 -14.97
CA VAL A 150 0.48 3.00 -15.87
C VAL A 150 0.38 2.53 -17.31
N GLU A 151 0.63 1.25 -17.58
CA GLU A 151 0.53 0.59 -18.88
C GLU A 151 -0.16 -0.78 -18.70
N PRO A 152 -1.50 -0.83 -18.59
CA PRO A 152 -2.23 -2.05 -18.22
C PRO A 152 -2.02 -3.21 -19.21
N ASP A 153 -2.04 -2.93 -20.50
CA ASP A 153 -1.86 -3.95 -21.54
C ASP A 153 -0.45 -4.55 -21.46
N TRP A 154 0.57 -3.69 -21.30
CA TRP A 154 1.94 -4.16 -21.13
C TRP A 154 2.09 -5.04 -19.88
N PHE A 155 1.46 -4.65 -18.74
CA PHE A 155 1.50 -5.44 -17.50
C PHE A 155 0.79 -6.80 -17.67
N ALA A 156 -0.33 -6.83 -18.39
CA ALA A 156 -1.07 -8.07 -18.66
C ALA A 156 -0.27 -9.05 -19.55
N ASP A 157 0.54 -8.53 -20.46
CA ASP A 157 1.37 -9.34 -21.37
C ASP A 157 2.64 -9.89 -20.73
N GLN A 158 2.95 -9.52 -19.48
CA GLN A 158 4.14 -10.00 -18.80
C GLN A 158 3.98 -11.46 -18.35
N PRO A 159 5.06 -12.24 -18.30
CA PRO A 159 5.06 -13.61 -17.81
C PRO A 159 5.02 -13.67 -16.27
N TRP A 160 4.04 -12.98 -15.68
CA TRP A 160 3.87 -12.85 -14.22
C TRP A 160 2.49 -13.32 -13.74
N PRO A 161 2.09 -14.58 -14.04
CA PRO A 161 0.75 -15.06 -13.70
C PRO A 161 0.46 -15.06 -12.19
N ALA A 162 1.48 -15.32 -11.35
CA ALA A 162 1.28 -15.35 -9.90
C ALA A 162 1.06 -13.93 -9.34
N LEU A 163 1.83 -12.94 -9.80
CA LEU A 163 1.66 -11.54 -9.41
C LEU A 163 0.33 -10.97 -9.93
N GLN A 164 -0.06 -11.29 -11.15
CA GLN A 164 -1.32 -10.86 -11.75
C GLN A 164 -2.52 -11.44 -10.97
N ASN A 165 -2.49 -12.73 -10.62
CA ASN A 165 -3.52 -13.37 -9.80
C ASN A 165 -3.59 -12.76 -8.39
N TRP A 166 -2.44 -12.54 -7.74
CA TRP A 166 -2.38 -11.88 -6.44
C TRP A 166 -2.97 -10.46 -6.49
N LEU A 167 -2.65 -9.70 -7.52
CA LEU A 167 -3.21 -8.36 -7.72
C LEU A 167 -4.73 -8.41 -7.93
N ALA A 168 -5.22 -9.35 -8.74
CA ALA A 168 -6.64 -9.54 -9.00
C ALA A 168 -7.41 -9.97 -7.74
N ASP A 169 -6.83 -10.87 -6.92
CA ASP A 169 -7.42 -11.28 -5.64
C ASP A 169 -7.64 -10.08 -4.72
N TRP A 170 -6.65 -9.17 -4.64
CA TRP A 170 -6.77 -7.95 -3.82
C TRP A 170 -7.77 -6.95 -4.40
N LEU A 171 -7.76 -6.72 -5.70
CA LEU A 171 -8.70 -5.81 -6.37
C LEU A 171 -10.17 -6.24 -6.22
N SER A 172 -10.42 -7.55 -6.18
CA SER A 172 -11.77 -8.12 -5.98
C SER A 172 -12.14 -8.30 -4.51
N SER A 173 -11.23 -7.97 -3.59
CA SER A 173 -11.46 -8.18 -2.17
C SER A 173 -12.46 -7.17 -1.58
N ARG A 174 -13.27 -7.65 -0.61
CA ARG A 174 -14.17 -6.78 0.17
C ARG A 174 -13.41 -5.65 0.89
N LEU A 175 -12.17 -5.94 1.32
CA LEU A 175 -11.32 -4.94 1.97
C LEU A 175 -11.04 -3.77 1.03
N PHE A 176 -10.64 -4.07 -0.21
CA PHE A 176 -10.36 -3.04 -1.21
C PHE A 176 -11.62 -2.25 -1.57
N GLU A 177 -12.75 -2.93 -1.79
CA GLU A 177 -14.03 -2.29 -2.08
C GLU A 177 -14.40 -1.24 -1.02
N VAL A 178 -14.29 -1.61 0.26
CA VAL A 178 -14.61 -0.70 1.38
C VAL A 178 -13.61 0.46 1.45
N CYS A 179 -12.31 0.20 1.29
CA CYS A 179 -11.29 1.24 1.34
C CYS A 179 -11.39 2.23 0.17
N MET A 180 -11.94 1.81 -0.97
CA MET A 180 -12.12 2.66 -2.15
C MET A 180 -13.45 3.41 -2.20
N THR A 181 -14.32 3.19 -1.22
CA THR A 181 -15.56 3.97 -1.08
C THR A 181 -15.22 5.43 -0.78
N LYS A 182 -15.56 6.31 -1.72
CA LYS A 182 -15.28 7.75 -1.58
C LYS A 182 -16.04 8.34 -0.40
N GLN A 183 -15.31 9.06 0.44
CA GLN A 183 -15.89 9.87 1.51
C GLN A 183 -16.07 11.31 1.02
N PRO A 184 -17.06 12.05 1.54
CA PRO A 184 -17.19 13.47 1.24
C PRO A 184 -15.91 14.22 1.65
N PRO A 185 -15.34 15.07 0.78
CA PRO A 185 -14.16 15.86 1.14
C PRO A 185 -14.42 16.74 2.36
N GLN A 186 -13.45 16.85 3.27
CA GLN A 186 -13.49 17.68 4.47
C GLN A 186 -14.59 17.31 5.49
N ALA A 187 -15.26 16.18 5.32
CA ALA A 187 -16.20 15.66 6.32
C ALA A 187 -15.50 14.65 7.24
N VAL A 188 -15.76 14.74 8.53
CA VAL A 188 -15.37 13.71 9.48
C VAL A 188 -16.41 12.60 9.42
N SER A 189 -16.00 11.40 9.07
CA SER A 189 -16.88 10.25 9.05
C SER A 189 -16.31 9.10 9.87
N ALA A 190 -17.18 8.36 10.57
CA ALA A 190 -16.78 7.08 11.12
C ALA A 190 -16.45 6.15 9.95
N PHE A 191 -15.21 5.64 9.89
CA PHE A 191 -14.88 4.63 8.90
C PHE A 191 -15.75 3.40 9.20
N PRO A 192 -16.42 2.83 8.18
CA PRO A 192 -17.32 1.73 8.40
C PRO A 192 -16.55 0.61 9.11
N ALA A 193 -16.99 0.31 10.34
CA ALA A 193 -16.48 -0.87 11.02
C ALA A 193 -16.76 -2.06 10.11
N PHE A 194 -15.76 -2.85 9.84
CA PHE A 194 -15.95 -4.13 9.15
C PHE A 194 -16.94 -4.93 9.98
N GLN A 195 -18.22 -4.90 9.60
CA GLN A 195 -19.17 -5.87 10.08
C GLN A 195 -18.80 -7.20 9.43
N ALA A 196 -18.38 -8.10 10.29
CA ALA A 196 -18.02 -9.45 9.95
C ALA A 196 -19.23 -10.25 9.46
#